data_8081a9fa35b5c7e9fe73f35cc0bec50c
#
_entry.id   8081a9fa35b5c7e9fe73f35cc0bec50c
#
_cell.length_a   1.000
_cell.length_b   1.000
_cell.length_c   1.000
_cell.angle_alpha   90.00
_cell.angle_beta   90.00
_cell.angle_gamma   90.00
#
_symmetry.space_group_name_H-M   'P 1'
#
loop_
_entity.id
_entity.type
_entity.pdbx_description
1 polymer ?
#
loop_
_entity_poly.entity_id
_entity_poly.type
_entity_poly.pdbx_seq_one_letter_code
_entity_poly.pdbx_strand_id
1 'polypeptide(L)'
;MCIRDRGDAEIANPDVTAFCAYLLEVDPSAVQRALTQRIMETQRGGRRGSVYEVPLNPTQAAAVRDALSKAIYNNLFDWIVARINRSLQAQSQTAASVIGVLDIYGFEIFENNSFEQLCINYVNEKLQQIFIELTLKKEQEEYAQEQIQWTPIQYFNNKIVCDLIEAKRPPGIFSALNDAVATAHADSSAADNSFMQRTSMLSSNPHFEARGSKFLVRHYAGDVMYNVQGMTEKNK
;
A
#
# COMPACT_ATOMS: atom_id res chain seq x y z
N MET A 1 0.75 21.53 17.86
CA MET A 1 0.52 20.79 19.12
C MET A 1 1.55 21.24 20.14
N CYS A 2 1.13 21.57 21.37
CA CYS A 2 2.03 21.96 22.46
C CYS A 2 2.25 20.78 23.40
N ILE A 3 3.37 20.80 24.12
CA ILE A 3 3.73 19.79 25.14
C ILE A 3 3.32 20.34 26.50
N ARG A 4 2.54 19.57 27.27
CA ARG A 4 2.32 19.82 28.70
C ARG A 4 3.50 19.27 29.54
N ASP A 5 3.60 19.69 30.79
CA ASP A 5 4.63 19.26 31.75
C ASP A 5 4.76 17.73 31.94
N ARG A 6 3.78 16.95 31.48
CA ARG A 6 3.77 15.46 31.52
C ARG A 6 4.05 14.81 30.16
N GLY A 7 4.38 15.58 29.12
CA GLY A 7 4.57 15.04 27.76
C GLY A 7 3.30 14.71 26.98
N ASP A 8 2.12 15.06 27.51
CA ASP A 8 0.83 14.84 26.83
C ASP A 8 0.62 15.86 25.70
N ALA A 9 -0.09 15.45 24.65
CA ALA A 9 -0.41 16.31 23.52
C ALA A 9 -1.56 17.27 23.84
N GLU A 10 -1.41 18.55 23.45
CA GLU A 10 -2.46 19.54 23.46
C GLU A 10 -2.69 20.18 22.10
N ILE A 11 -3.93 20.63 21.86
CA ILE A 11 -4.29 21.36 20.65
C ILE A 11 -3.85 22.81 20.81
N ALA A 12 -2.92 23.28 19.96
CA ALA A 12 -2.43 24.65 20.00
C ALA A 12 -3.42 25.67 19.44
N ASN A 13 -4.33 25.25 18.57
CA ASN A 13 -5.29 26.09 17.85
C ASN A 13 -6.71 25.52 17.93
N PRO A 14 -7.39 25.71 19.08
CA PRO A 14 -8.72 25.12 19.32
C PRO A 14 -9.79 25.64 18.36
N ASP A 15 -9.68 26.88 17.87
CA ASP A 15 -10.62 27.46 16.91
C ASP A 15 -10.66 26.69 15.59
N VAL A 16 -9.49 26.22 15.10
CA VAL A 16 -9.40 25.40 13.88
C VAL A 16 -10.08 24.06 14.09
N THR A 17 -9.88 23.44 15.25
CA THR A 17 -10.52 22.16 15.59
C THR A 17 -12.03 22.30 15.75
N ALA A 18 -12.50 23.41 16.33
CA ALA A 18 -13.92 23.71 16.43
C ALA A 18 -14.55 23.93 15.06
N PHE A 19 -13.85 24.60 14.14
CA PHE A 19 -14.31 24.77 12.76
C PHE A 19 -14.37 23.43 12.01
N CYS A 20 -13.39 22.55 12.18
CA CYS A 20 -13.44 21.19 11.61
C CYS A 20 -14.64 20.40 12.17
N ALA A 21 -14.89 20.49 13.48
CA ALA A 21 -16.03 19.85 14.11
C ALA A 21 -17.38 20.37 13.56
N TYR A 22 -17.47 21.69 13.34
CA TYR A 22 -18.63 22.30 12.70
C TYR A 22 -18.88 21.77 11.29
N LEU A 23 -17.83 21.66 10.45
CA LEU A 23 -17.95 21.12 9.09
C LEU A 23 -18.32 19.63 9.06
N LEU A 24 -17.89 18.88 10.06
CA LEU A 24 -18.18 17.44 10.20
C LEU A 24 -19.50 17.17 10.95
N GLU A 25 -20.18 18.22 11.42
CA GLU A 25 -21.42 18.12 12.23
C GLU A 25 -21.26 17.23 13.47
N VAL A 26 -20.11 17.36 14.15
CA VAL A 26 -19.79 16.61 15.37
C VAL A 26 -19.45 17.54 16.52
N ASP A 27 -19.52 17.01 17.76
CA ASP A 27 -19.13 17.76 18.94
C ASP A 27 -17.63 18.12 18.92
N PRO A 28 -17.25 19.41 19.14
CA PRO A 28 -15.85 19.82 19.22
C PRO A 28 -15.02 19.05 20.23
N SER A 29 -15.60 18.66 21.37
CA SER A 29 -14.93 17.86 22.39
C SER A 29 -14.61 16.44 21.91
N ALA A 30 -15.43 15.89 21.02
CA ALA A 30 -15.18 14.57 20.41
C ALA A 30 -13.98 14.61 19.47
N VAL A 31 -13.86 15.66 18.64
CA VAL A 31 -12.68 15.87 17.77
C VAL A 31 -11.42 16.06 18.60
N GLN A 32 -11.49 16.86 19.67
CA GLN A 32 -10.37 17.08 20.56
C GLN A 32 -9.90 15.79 21.20
N ARG A 33 -10.82 14.99 21.77
CA ARG A 33 -10.49 13.68 22.35
C ARG A 33 -9.89 12.73 21.32
N ALA A 34 -10.48 12.63 20.13
CA ALA A 34 -9.98 11.77 19.06
C ALA A 34 -8.53 12.11 18.65
N LEU A 35 -8.13 13.37 18.73
CA LEU A 35 -6.78 13.82 18.37
C LEU A 35 -5.75 13.71 19.50
N THR A 36 -6.20 13.68 20.77
CA THR A 36 -5.29 13.74 21.92
C THR A 36 -5.30 12.51 22.82
N GLN A 37 -6.24 11.59 22.57
CA GLN A 37 -6.42 10.41 23.42
C GLN A 37 -6.69 9.17 22.55
N ARG A 38 -6.36 8.01 23.07
CA ARG A 38 -6.77 6.71 22.53
C ARG A 38 -7.62 5.96 23.53
N ILE A 39 -8.62 5.26 23.03
CA ILE A 39 -9.49 4.41 23.86
C ILE A 39 -8.85 3.02 23.92
N MET A 40 -8.66 2.50 25.12
CA MET A 40 -8.23 1.13 25.36
C MET A 40 -9.32 0.37 26.09
N GLU A 41 -9.79 -0.72 25.49
CA GLU A 41 -10.68 -1.67 26.16
C GLU A 41 -9.88 -2.86 26.69
N THR A 42 -10.00 -3.16 27.98
CA THR A 42 -9.43 -4.38 28.54
C THR A 42 -10.43 -5.53 28.39
N GLN A 43 -10.00 -6.63 27.78
CA GLN A 43 -10.78 -7.87 27.76
C GLN A 43 -10.40 -8.73 28.95
N ARG A 44 -11.36 -9.07 29.81
CA ARG A 44 -11.18 -10.00 30.92
C ARG A 44 -12.17 -11.16 30.77
N GLY A 45 -11.69 -12.33 30.37
CA GLY A 45 -12.48 -13.56 30.36
C GLY A 45 -13.72 -13.53 29.46
N GLY A 46 -13.66 -12.93 28.26
CA GLY A 46 -14.78 -12.89 27.30
C GLY A 46 -15.90 -11.89 27.62
N ARG A 47 -15.73 -11.05 28.65
CA ARG A 47 -16.64 -9.93 28.94
C ARG A 47 -15.97 -8.60 28.62
N ARG A 48 -16.76 -7.60 28.17
CA ARG A 48 -16.28 -6.22 28.02
C ARG A 48 -15.69 -5.76 29.36
N GLY A 49 -14.40 -5.42 29.33
CA GLY A 49 -13.68 -4.87 30.46
C GLY A 49 -13.85 -3.35 30.58
N SER A 50 -13.05 -2.75 31.46
CA SER A 50 -13.05 -1.30 31.65
C SER A 50 -12.47 -0.60 30.43
N VAL A 51 -13.07 0.54 30.06
CA VAL A 51 -12.60 1.44 29.00
C VAL A 51 -11.73 2.52 29.64
N TYR A 52 -10.52 2.72 29.11
CA TYR A 52 -9.58 3.74 29.59
C TYR A 52 -9.26 4.70 28.44
N GLU A 53 -9.28 5.97 28.76
CA GLU A 53 -8.75 7.03 27.87
C GLU A 53 -7.30 7.28 28.23
N VAL A 54 -6.39 7.01 27.28
CA VAL A 54 -4.96 7.18 27.46
C VAL A 54 -4.49 8.38 26.65
N PRO A 55 -3.90 9.41 27.29
CA PRO A 55 -3.35 10.54 26.58
C PRO A 55 -2.26 10.13 25.58
N LEU A 56 -2.24 10.79 24.45
CA LEU A 56 -1.22 10.63 23.42
C LEU A 56 -0.07 11.63 23.67
N ASN A 57 1.14 11.24 23.30
CA ASN A 57 2.24 12.19 23.20
C ASN A 57 2.12 13.00 21.88
N PRO A 58 2.85 14.13 21.73
CA PRO A 58 2.76 15.00 20.54
C PRO A 58 3.02 14.28 19.21
N THR A 59 3.94 13.32 19.18
CA THR A 59 4.27 12.54 17.97
C THR A 59 3.11 11.61 17.58
N GLN A 60 2.55 10.91 18.56
CA GLN A 60 1.40 10.04 18.35
C GLN A 60 0.17 10.84 17.91
N ALA A 61 -0.10 11.98 18.54
CA ALA A 61 -1.23 12.83 18.20
C ALA A 61 -1.06 13.46 16.81
N ALA A 62 0.16 13.79 16.36
CA ALA A 62 0.41 14.22 15.00
C ALA A 62 0.12 13.11 13.98
N ALA A 63 0.51 11.88 14.28
CA ALA A 63 0.20 10.73 13.43
C ALA A 63 -1.32 10.48 13.33
N VAL A 64 -2.06 10.60 14.44
CA VAL A 64 -3.53 10.48 14.45
C VAL A 64 -4.18 11.59 13.65
N ARG A 65 -3.73 12.85 13.77
CA ARG A 65 -4.19 13.97 12.96
C ARG A 65 -4.04 13.67 11.46
N ASP A 66 -2.86 13.21 11.07
CA ASP A 66 -2.55 12.93 9.67
C ASP A 66 -3.38 11.74 9.15
N ALA A 67 -3.56 10.70 9.96
CA ALA A 67 -4.43 9.58 9.64
C ALA A 67 -5.89 9.99 9.47
N LEU A 68 -6.40 10.85 10.37
CA LEU A 68 -7.76 11.39 10.27
C LEU A 68 -7.94 12.21 8.99
N SER A 69 -6.97 13.08 8.67
CA SER A 69 -7.01 13.90 7.45
C SER A 69 -7.04 13.03 6.19
N LYS A 70 -6.23 11.97 6.14
CA LYS A 70 -6.21 11.01 5.04
C LYS A 70 -7.53 10.24 4.93
N ALA A 71 -8.10 9.83 6.06
CA ALA A 71 -9.38 9.12 6.09
C ALA A 71 -10.54 9.99 5.58
N ILE A 72 -10.60 11.27 6.00
CA ILE A 72 -11.61 12.23 5.51
C ILE A 72 -11.44 12.43 4.01
N TYR A 73 -10.23 12.67 3.52
CA TYR A 73 -9.96 12.85 2.10
C TYR A 73 -10.38 11.63 1.28
N ASN A 74 -10.03 10.43 1.74
CA ASN A 74 -10.38 9.18 1.05
C ASN A 74 -11.91 8.99 0.96
N ASN A 75 -12.62 9.18 2.08
CA ASN A 75 -14.08 9.06 2.09
C ASN A 75 -14.75 10.13 1.20
N LEU A 76 -14.23 11.36 1.18
CA LEU A 76 -14.72 12.40 0.27
C LEU A 76 -14.49 12.04 -1.19
N PHE A 77 -13.32 11.51 -1.52
CA PHE A 77 -12.99 11.06 -2.87
C PHE A 77 -13.93 9.94 -3.32
N ASP A 78 -14.10 8.91 -2.50
CA ASP A 78 -14.99 7.79 -2.79
C ASP A 78 -16.45 8.25 -2.98
N TRP A 79 -16.91 9.20 -2.15
CA TRP A 79 -18.23 9.78 -2.28
C TRP A 79 -18.39 10.55 -3.61
N ILE A 80 -17.38 11.36 -4.00
CA ILE A 80 -17.39 12.09 -5.28
C ILE A 80 -17.46 11.10 -6.45
N VAL A 81 -16.63 10.06 -6.44
CA VAL A 81 -16.62 9.01 -7.49
C VAL A 81 -17.97 8.32 -7.56
N ALA A 82 -18.54 7.93 -6.42
CA ALA A 82 -19.86 7.31 -6.38
C ALA A 82 -20.97 8.26 -6.90
N ARG A 83 -20.85 9.55 -6.63
CA ARG A 83 -21.78 10.60 -7.12
C ARG A 83 -21.71 10.75 -8.64
N ILE A 84 -20.48 10.83 -9.17
CA ILE A 84 -20.23 10.90 -10.62
C ILE A 84 -20.77 9.66 -11.30
N ASN A 85 -20.45 8.48 -10.81
CA ASN A 85 -20.91 7.21 -11.38
C ASN A 85 -22.45 7.13 -11.45
N ARG A 86 -23.15 7.60 -10.41
CA ARG A 86 -24.63 7.66 -10.45
C ARG A 86 -25.14 8.63 -11.51
N SER A 87 -24.48 9.77 -11.73
CA SER A 87 -24.90 10.73 -12.74
C SER A 87 -24.64 10.26 -14.18
N LEU A 88 -23.67 9.37 -14.35
CA LEU A 88 -23.31 8.78 -15.65
C LEU A 88 -24.08 7.47 -15.94
N GLN A 89 -24.84 6.97 -14.97
CA GLN A 89 -25.57 5.72 -15.12
C GLN A 89 -26.61 5.81 -16.24
N ALA A 90 -26.52 4.93 -17.23
CA ALA A 90 -27.47 4.91 -18.34
C ALA A 90 -28.89 4.62 -17.83
N GLN A 91 -29.88 5.30 -18.38
CA GLN A 91 -31.31 5.10 -18.04
C GLN A 91 -31.84 3.74 -18.51
N SER A 92 -31.12 3.03 -19.39
CA SER A 92 -31.48 1.72 -19.88
C SER A 92 -30.93 0.61 -19.00
N GLN A 93 -31.80 -0.20 -18.43
CA GLN A 93 -31.42 -1.37 -17.63
C GLN A 93 -30.89 -2.57 -18.43
N THR A 94 -30.83 -2.47 -19.75
CA THR A 94 -30.42 -3.56 -20.64
C THR A 94 -29.16 -3.19 -21.42
N ALA A 95 -28.04 -3.00 -20.71
CA ALA A 95 -26.76 -2.97 -21.39
C ALA A 95 -26.33 -4.39 -21.75
N ALA A 96 -26.49 -4.77 -23.04
CA ALA A 96 -26.12 -6.08 -23.55
C ALA A 96 -24.60 -6.30 -23.63
N SER A 97 -23.81 -5.23 -23.64
CA SER A 97 -22.35 -5.29 -23.77
C SER A 97 -21.70 -4.11 -23.04
N VAL A 98 -20.52 -4.34 -22.46
CA VAL A 98 -19.72 -3.33 -21.75
C VAL A 98 -18.35 -3.26 -22.40
N ILE A 99 -17.92 -2.05 -22.72
CA ILE A 99 -16.53 -1.75 -23.10
C ILE A 99 -15.89 -0.98 -21.93
N GLY A 100 -14.79 -1.51 -21.42
CA GLY A 100 -14.03 -0.89 -20.33
C GLY A 100 -12.75 -0.23 -20.85
N VAL A 101 -12.34 0.84 -20.20
CA VAL A 101 -11.03 1.47 -20.41
C VAL A 101 -10.25 1.35 -19.10
N LEU A 102 -9.07 0.73 -19.17
CA LEU A 102 -8.15 0.64 -18.04
C LEU A 102 -7.23 1.86 -18.06
N ASP A 103 -7.29 2.67 -17.01
CA ASP A 103 -6.41 3.81 -16.80
C ASP A 103 -5.73 3.70 -15.43
N ILE A 104 -4.45 3.34 -15.45
CA ILE A 104 -3.62 3.16 -14.25
C ILE A 104 -2.30 3.88 -14.40
N TYR A 105 -1.59 4.09 -13.29
CA TYR A 105 -0.21 4.56 -13.32
C TYR A 105 0.65 3.62 -14.14
N GLY A 106 1.44 4.19 -15.06
CA GLY A 106 2.47 3.46 -15.81
C GLY A 106 3.65 3.08 -14.93
N PHE A 107 4.60 2.38 -15.52
CA PHE A 107 5.84 1.99 -14.87
C PHE A 107 6.70 3.22 -14.50
N GLU A 108 7.20 3.27 -13.27
CA GLU A 108 7.92 4.43 -12.73
C GLU A 108 9.38 4.11 -12.45
N ILE A 109 10.28 4.95 -12.97
CA ILE A 109 11.71 4.93 -12.67
C ILE A 109 12.13 6.37 -12.37
N PHE A 110 12.47 6.63 -11.10
CA PHE A 110 12.98 7.92 -10.63
C PHE A 110 14.41 7.79 -10.12
N GLU A 111 15.04 8.91 -9.79
CA GLU A 111 16.34 8.91 -9.10
C GLU A 111 16.24 8.27 -7.70
N ASN A 112 15.11 8.47 -7.03
CA ASN A 112 14.83 7.87 -5.73
C ASN A 112 13.48 7.14 -5.77
N ASN A 113 13.55 5.80 -5.78
CA ASN A 113 12.37 4.94 -5.75
C ASN A 113 12.24 4.32 -4.36
N SER A 114 11.04 4.32 -3.81
CA SER A 114 10.75 3.77 -2.50
C SER A 114 9.59 2.75 -2.59
N PHE A 115 8.92 2.51 -1.47
CA PHE A 115 7.82 1.55 -1.34
C PHE A 115 6.69 1.79 -2.36
N GLU A 116 6.33 3.06 -2.58
CA GLU A 116 5.28 3.43 -3.52
C GLU A 116 5.60 2.98 -4.95
N GLN A 117 6.83 3.24 -5.43
CA GLN A 117 7.27 2.82 -6.75
C GLN A 117 7.36 1.30 -6.88
N LEU A 118 7.75 0.61 -5.80
CA LEU A 118 7.76 -0.86 -5.78
C LEU A 118 6.35 -1.41 -5.98
N CYS A 119 5.35 -0.84 -5.29
CA CYS A 119 3.94 -1.24 -5.42
C CYS A 119 3.39 -0.95 -6.82
N ILE A 120 3.64 0.25 -7.36
CA ILE A 120 3.18 0.65 -8.70
C ILE A 120 3.82 -0.25 -9.76
N ASN A 121 5.12 -0.46 -9.69
CA ASN A 121 5.85 -1.29 -10.64
C ASN A 121 5.47 -2.77 -10.55
N TYR A 122 5.15 -3.26 -9.34
CA TYR A 122 4.60 -4.61 -9.18
C TYR A 122 3.24 -4.78 -9.86
N VAL A 123 2.34 -3.81 -9.75
CA VAL A 123 1.05 -3.86 -10.46
C VAL A 123 1.27 -3.92 -11.97
N ASN A 124 2.17 -3.08 -12.50
CA ASN A 124 2.52 -3.11 -13.93
C ASN A 124 3.15 -4.45 -14.34
N GLU A 125 4.01 -5.04 -13.49
CA GLU A 125 4.58 -6.37 -13.72
C GLU A 125 3.50 -7.46 -13.78
N LYS A 126 2.49 -7.40 -12.90
CA LYS A 126 1.33 -8.32 -12.92
C LYS A 126 0.47 -8.17 -14.15
N LEU A 127 0.22 -6.94 -14.58
CA LEU A 127 -0.54 -6.69 -15.80
C LEU A 127 0.18 -7.22 -17.04
N GLN A 128 1.50 -7.05 -17.10
CA GLN A 128 2.31 -7.64 -18.16
C GLN A 128 2.25 -9.17 -18.15
N GLN A 129 2.29 -9.80 -16.97
CA GLN A 129 2.13 -11.25 -16.83
C GLN A 129 0.77 -11.72 -17.35
N ILE A 130 -0.32 -11.03 -16.96
CA ILE A 130 -1.68 -11.34 -17.40
C ILE A 130 -1.79 -11.19 -18.93
N PHE A 131 -1.24 -10.13 -19.50
CA PHE A 131 -1.21 -9.92 -20.93
C PHE A 131 -0.51 -11.07 -21.66
N ILE A 132 0.67 -11.48 -21.18
CA ILE A 132 1.42 -12.61 -21.74
C ILE A 132 0.60 -13.91 -21.68
N GLU A 133 -0.01 -14.19 -20.54
CA GLU A 133 -0.80 -15.42 -20.37
C GLU A 133 -2.06 -15.46 -21.23
N LEU A 134 -2.81 -14.35 -21.26
CA LEU A 134 -4.10 -14.30 -21.98
C LEU A 134 -3.93 -14.11 -23.50
N THR A 135 -2.97 -13.30 -23.92
CA THR A 135 -2.83 -12.94 -25.35
C THR A 135 -1.80 -13.81 -26.04
N LEU A 136 -0.61 -13.99 -25.47
CA LEU A 136 0.44 -14.73 -26.17
C LEU A 136 0.35 -16.23 -25.95
N LYS A 137 0.18 -16.68 -24.70
CA LYS A 137 0.19 -18.11 -24.38
C LYS A 137 -1.10 -18.78 -24.81
N LYS A 138 -2.23 -18.24 -24.41
CA LYS A 138 -3.54 -18.87 -24.65
C LYS A 138 -3.88 -18.94 -26.13
N GLU A 139 -3.60 -17.89 -26.91
CA GLU A 139 -3.81 -17.92 -28.36
C GLU A 139 -2.94 -18.96 -29.07
N GLN A 140 -1.68 -19.12 -28.66
CA GLN A 140 -0.82 -20.15 -29.24
C GLN A 140 -1.28 -21.58 -28.88
N GLU A 141 -1.84 -21.76 -27.68
CA GLU A 141 -2.48 -23.04 -27.29
C GLU A 141 -3.73 -23.34 -28.14
N GLU A 142 -4.55 -22.33 -28.43
CA GLU A 142 -5.72 -22.46 -29.34
C GLU A 142 -5.29 -22.78 -30.76
N TYR A 143 -4.26 -22.14 -31.31
CA TYR A 143 -3.72 -22.45 -32.64
C TYR A 143 -3.23 -23.91 -32.73
N ALA A 144 -2.57 -24.40 -31.67
CA ALA A 144 -2.14 -25.77 -31.62
C ALA A 144 -3.33 -26.75 -31.57
N GLN A 145 -4.40 -26.44 -30.84
CA GLN A 145 -5.63 -27.28 -30.79
C GLN A 145 -6.37 -27.28 -32.11
N GLU A 146 -6.41 -26.16 -32.80
CA GLU A 146 -7.07 -26.03 -34.12
C GLU A 146 -6.18 -26.51 -35.28
N GLN A 147 -5.01 -27.05 -35.00
CA GLN A 147 -4.04 -27.54 -35.99
C GLN A 147 -3.58 -26.47 -36.97
N ILE A 148 -3.62 -25.22 -36.58
CA ILE A 148 -3.08 -24.10 -37.38
C ILE A 148 -1.55 -24.17 -37.37
N GLN A 149 -0.94 -24.11 -38.55
CA GLN A 149 0.51 -24.04 -38.67
C GLN A 149 1.00 -22.69 -38.17
N TRP A 150 1.64 -22.68 -37.00
CA TRP A 150 2.11 -21.49 -36.32
C TRP A 150 3.54 -21.67 -35.85
N THR A 151 4.38 -20.67 -36.08
CA THR A 151 5.72 -20.62 -35.47
C THR A 151 5.60 -19.98 -34.09
N PRO A 152 5.87 -20.71 -33.00
CA PRO A 152 5.71 -20.19 -31.65
C PRO A 152 6.54 -18.93 -31.42
N ILE A 153 5.91 -17.88 -30.92
CA ILE A 153 6.59 -16.64 -30.51
C ILE A 153 7.31 -16.90 -29.19
N GLN A 154 8.60 -16.60 -29.16
CA GLN A 154 9.37 -16.62 -27.92
C GLN A 154 9.14 -15.29 -27.19
N TYR A 155 8.78 -15.36 -25.94
CA TYR A 155 8.60 -14.21 -25.07
C TYR A 155 9.24 -14.44 -23.71
N PHE A 156 9.66 -13.37 -23.05
CA PHE A 156 10.12 -13.43 -21.68
C PHE A 156 8.93 -13.58 -20.73
N ASN A 157 8.87 -14.69 -20.01
CA ASN A 157 7.86 -14.86 -18.97
C ASN A 157 8.32 -14.18 -17.68
N ASN A 158 7.73 -13.03 -17.38
CA ASN A 158 8.05 -12.23 -16.22
C ASN A 158 7.49 -12.78 -14.88
N LYS A 159 6.93 -13.98 -14.90
CA LYS A 159 6.46 -14.65 -13.67
C LYS A 159 7.54 -14.74 -12.60
N ILE A 160 8.81 -14.94 -13.01
CA ILE A 160 9.95 -14.99 -12.08
C ILE A 160 10.12 -13.67 -11.31
N VAL A 161 9.78 -12.53 -11.90
CA VAL A 161 9.82 -11.21 -11.26
C VAL A 161 8.60 -11.01 -10.36
N CYS A 162 7.42 -11.42 -10.82
CA CYS A 162 6.21 -11.40 -9.99
C CYS A 162 6.42 -12.26 -8.73
N ASP A 163 6.91 -13.49 -8.87
CA ASP A 163 7.18 -14.39 -7.74
C ASP A 163 8.25 -13.82 -6.81
N LEU A 164 9.30 -13.18 -7.33
CA LEU A 164 10.31 -12.48 -6.53
C LEU A 164 9.68 -11.45 -5.59
N ILE A 165 8.64 -10.75 -6.04
CA ILE A 165 8.02 -9.68 -5.26
C ILE A 165 6.94 -10.24 -4.33
N GLU A 166 6.04 -11.10 -4.82
CA GLU A 166 4.81 -11.48 -4.12
C GLU A 166 4.84 -12.84 -3.41
N ALA A 167 5.80 -13.71 -3.72
CA ALA A 167 5.76 -15.09 -3.23
C ALA A 167 5.77 -15.16 -1.70
N LYS A 168 4.98 -16.12 -1.18
CA LYS A 168 4.94 -16.43 0.26
C LYS A 168 5.91 -17.53 0.64
N ARG A 169 6.16 -18.49 -0.27
CA ARG A 169 7.05 -19.64 -0.07
C ARG A 169 7.73 -20.04 -1.39
N PRO A 170 9.05 -19.86 -1.50
CA PRO A 170 9.93 -19.11 -0.60
C PRO A 170 9.51 -17.64 -0.50
N PRO A 171 9.82 -16.94 0.62
CA PRO A 171 9.35 -15.56 0.82
C PRO A 171 9.97 -14.60 -0.19
N GLY A 172 9.13 -13.82 -0.86
CA GLY A 172 9.51 -12.73 -1.75
C GLY A 172 9.73 -11.41 -1.00
N ILE A 173 9.90 -10.32 -1.76
CA ILE A 173 10.20 -8.99 -1.21
C ILE A 173 9.12 -8.52 -0.22
N PHE A 174 7.83 -8.62 -0.59
CA PHE A 174 6.74 -8.20 0.29
C PHE A 174 6.65 -9.05 1.57
N SER A 175 6.88 -10.36 1.47
CA SER A 175 6.90 -11.22 2.65
C SER A 175 8.05 -10.85 3.59
N ALA A 176 9.26 -10.62 3.06
CA ALA A 176 10.42 -10.20 3.83
C ALA A 176 10.20 -8.84 4.51
N LEU A 177 9.52 -7.91 3.80
CA LEU A 177 9.18 -6.59 4.33
C LEU A 177 8.16 -6.68 5.48
N ASN A 178 7.09 -7.47 5.31
CA ASN A 178 6.09 -7.72 6.35
C ASN A 178 6.71 -8.34 7.60
N ASP A 179 7.59 -9.33 7.44
CA ASP A 179 8.28 -9.97 8.53
C ASP A 179 9.22 -9.00 9.28
N ALA A 180 9.88 -8.10 8.55
CA ALA A 180 10.72 -7.07 9.15
C ALA A 180 9.91 -6.09 9.99
N VAL A 181 8.74 -5.66 9.50
CA VAL A 181 7.80 -4.80 10.24
C VAL A 181 7.27 -5.50 11.49
N ALA A 182 6.86 -6.77 11.37
CA ALA A 182 6.30 -7.53 12.49
C ALA A 182 7.32 -7.78 13.63
N THR A 183 8.62 -7.85 13.30
CA THR A 183 9.69 -8.10 14.27
C THR A 183 10.35 -6.83 14.83
N ALA A 184 10.09 -5.67 14.24
CA ALA A 184 10.67 -4.41 14.67
C ALA A 184 9.84 -3.75 15.78
N HIS A 185 10.29 -3.84 17.00
CA HIS A 185 9.73 -3.13 18.14
C HIS A 185 10.10 -1.64 18.05
N ALA A 186 9.25 -0.81 17.47
CA ALA A 186 9.27 0.67 17.51
C ALA A 186 10.45 1.40 16.82
N ASP A 187 11.49 0.74 16.37
CA ASP A 187 12.63 1.36 15.67
C ASP A 187 12.57 1.05 14.16
N SER A 188 12.25 2.06 13.35
CA SER A 188 12.14 1.90 11.90
C SER A 188 13.49 1.65 11.23
N SER A 189 14.60 2.17 11.78
CA SER A 189 15.93 1.94 11.23
C SER A 189 16.39 0.49 11.46
N ALA A 190 16.06 -0.07 12.62
CA ALA A 190 16.29 -1.50 12.90
C ALA A 190 15.44 -2.40 12.00
N ALA A 191 14.21 -1.97 11.67
CA ALA A 191 13.34 -2.67 10.73
C ALA A 191 13.90 -2.69 9.31
N ASP A 192 14.36 -1.55 8.80
CA ASP A 192 14.98 -1.44 7.48
C ASP A 192 16.24 -2.32 7.37
N ASN A 193 17.07 -2.34 8.42
CA ASN A 193 18.25 -3.22 8.48
C ASN A 193 17.85 -4.71 8.53
N SER A 194 16.84 -5.07 9.31
CA SER A 194 16.30 -6.44 9.36
C SER A 194 15.77 -6.89 8.01
N PHE A 195 15.06 -6.00 7.29
CA PHE A 195 14.61 -6.27 5.94
C PHE A 195 15.79 -6.55 5.01
N MET A 196 16.83 -5.70 4.99
CA MET A 196 18.01 -5.92 4.14
C MET A 196 18.73 -7.24 4.43
N GLN A 197 18.82 -7.65 5.69
CA GLN A 197 19.39 -8.97 6.04
C GLN A 197 18.55 -10.12 5.45
N ARG A 198 17.22 -10.01 5.50
CA ARG A 198 16.30 -11.03 4.94
C ARG A 198 16.38 -11.10 3.42
N THR A 199 16.71 -10.00 2.73
CA THR A 199 16.85 -10.00 1.27
C THR A 199 18.03 -10.85 0.78
N SER A 200 18.96 -11.25 1.65
CA SER A 200 20.03 -12.18 1.28
C SER A 200 19.51 -13.50 0.69
N MET A 201 18.32 -13.94 1.13
CA MET A 201 17.65 -15.14 0.61
C MET A 201 17.17 -14.97 -0.84
N LEU A 202 16.98 -13.74 -1.30
CA LEU A 202 16.51 -13.40 -2.65
C LEU A 202 17.65 -13.34 -3.67
N SER A 203 18.91 -13.38 -3.22
CA SER A 203 20.10 -13.24 -4.08
C SER A 203 20.29 -14.38 -5.07
N SER A 204 19.58 -15.49 -4.89
CA SER A 204 19.54 -16.60 -5.86
C SER A 204 18.69 -16.27 -7.10
N ASN A 205 17.83 -15.26 -7.04
CA ASN A 205 17.01 -14.82 -8.16
C ASN A 205 17.84 -13.87 -9.06
N PRO A 206 18.01 -14.16 -10.36
CA PRO A 206 18.82 -13.32 -11.26
C PRO A 206 18.24 -11.90 -11.48
N HIS A 207 16.98 -11.69 -11.11
CA HIS A 207 16.31 -10.39 -11.18
C HIS A 207 16.43 -9.56 -9.91
N PHE A 208 17.16 -10.05 -8.90
CA PHE A 208 17.38 -9.34 -7.63
C PHE A 208 18.86 -9.13 -7.35
N GLU A 209 19.21 -7.94 -6.87
CA GLU A 209 20.58 -7.63 -6.42
C GLU A 209 20.53 -6.66 -5.23
N ALA A 210 21.11 -7.06 -4.10
CA ALA A 210 21.25 -6.18 -2.93
C ALA A 210 22.50 -5.29 -3.08
N ARG A 211 22.35 -3.97 -2.81
CA ARG A 211 23.43 -2.96 -2.89
C ARG A 211 23.41 -2.03 -1.69
N GLY A 212 24.09 -2.39 -0.62
CA GLY A 212 24.14 -1.60 0.62
C GLY A 212 22.76 -1.38 1.23
N SER A 213 22.30 -0.13 1.29
CA SER A 213 20.96 0.24 1.77
C SER A 213 19.90 0.29 0.67
N LYS A 214 20.18 -0.28 -0.49
CA LYS A 214 19.28 -0.33 -1.64
C LYS A 214 19.23 -1.75 -2.20
N PHE A 215 18.21 -2.02 -3.01
CA PHE A 215 18.16 -3.24 -3.82
C PHE A 215 17.69 -2.93 -5.24
N LEU A 216 18.19 -3.71 -6.18
CA LEU A 216 17.83 -3.64 -7.58
C LEU A 216 16.82 -4.75 -7.91
N VAL A 217 15.78 -4.40 -8.64
CA VAL A 217 14.91 -5.37 -9.31
C VAL A 217 14.96 -5.15 -10.82
N ARG A 218 15.23 -6.22 -11.56
CA ARG A 218 15.19 -6.21 -13.03
C ARG A 218 13.77 -6.55 -13.48
N HIS A 219 12.97 -5.52 -13.67
CA HIS A 219 11.59 -5.62 -14.15
C HIS A 219 11.53 -5.81 -15.67
N TYR A 220 10.35 -6.16 -16.20
CA TYR A 220 10.14 -6.29 -17.64
C TYR A 220 10.40 -4.98 -18.40
N ALA A 221 10.13 -3.83 -17.79
CA ALA A 221 10.28 -2.50 -18.40
C ALA A 221 11.65 -1.87 -18.15
N GLY A 222 12.48 -2.43 -17.27
CA GLY A 222 13.82 -1.93 -16.96
C GLY A 222 14.27 -2.20 -15.55
N ASP A 223 15.52 -1.90 -15.27
CA ASP A 223 16.14 -2.07 -13.96
C ASP A 223 15.78 -0.90 -13.05
N VAL A 224 15.30 -1.18 -11.85
CA VAL A 224 14.94 -0.15 -10.87
C VAL A 224 15.67 -0.38 -9.56
N MET A 225 16.33 0.68 -9.08
CA MET A 225 16.98 0.71 -7.77
C MET A 225 16.02 1.28 -6.74
N TYR A 226 15.72 0.51 -5.70
CA TYR A 226 14.85 0.89 -4.59
C TYR A 226 15.65 1.24 -3.35
N ASN A 227 15.32 2.37 -2.72
CA ASN A 227 15.90 2.80 -1.44
C ASN A 227 15.07 2.20 -0.29
N VAL A 228 15.75 1.51 0.62
CA VAL A 228 15.11 0.84 1.77
C VAL A 228 14.79 1.80 2.89
N GLN A 229 15.48 2.93 2.99
CA GLN A 229 15.28 3.89 4.07
C GLN A 229 13.81 4.34 4.18
N GLY A 230 13.20 4.06 5.31
CA GLY A 230 11.80 4.38 5.60
C GLY A 230 10.78 3.47 4.88
N MET A 231 11.23 2.44 4.17
CA MET A 231 10.34 1.54 3.43
C MET A 231 9.47 0.70 4.38
N THR A 232 10.04 0.22 5.48
CA THR A 232 9.30 -0.53 6.51
C THR A 232 8.28 0.33 7.23
N GLU A 233 8.56 1.64 7.44
CA GLU A 233 7.61 2.58 8.03
C GLU A 233 6.37 2.79 7.15
N LYS A 234 6.57 2.87 5.84
CA LYS A 234 5.49 3.01 4.86
C LYS A 234 4.64 1.76 4.69
N ASN A 235 5.14 0.60 5.14
CA ASN A 235 4.45 -0.69 5.08
C ASN A 235 3.70 -1.06 6.38
N LYS A 236 3.63 -0.15 7.35
CA LYS A 236 2.92 -0.38 8.64
C LYS A 236 1.39 -0.32 8.53
#